data_90309b36bf4cc72042a29ef366368452
#
_entry.id   90309b36bf4cc72042a29ef366368452
#
_cell.length_a   1.000
_cell.length_b   1.000
_cell.length_c   1.000
_cell.angle_alpha   90.00
_cell.angle_beta   90.00
_cell.angle_gamma   90.00
#
_symmetry.space_group_name_H-M   'P 1'
#
loop_
_entity.id
_entity.type
_entity.pdbx_description
1 polymer ?
#
loop_
_entity_poly.entity_id
_entity_poly.type
_entity_poly.pdbx_seq_one_letter_code
_entity_poly.pdbx_strand_id
1 'polypeptide(L)' 'MDVYRFYIKGADGQLIRSVRLDCPDDSAAIKQAELMLDGYSVEIWQLERRIGRFDTSRARLAQRKL' A
#
# COMPACT_ATOMS: atom_id res chain seq x y z
N MET A 1 4.80 -17.95 -5.70
CA MET A 1 4.17 -16.72 -5.19
C MET A 1 4.79 -16.35 -3.87
N ASP A 2 4.86 -15.06 -3.60
CA ASP A 2 5.48 -14.55 -2.39
C ASP A 2 4.45 -13.91 -1.49
N VAL A 3 4.71 -13.97 -0.18
CA VAL A 3 3.83 -13.36 0.80
C VAL A 3 4.24 -11.90 0.98
N TYR A 4 3.27 -11.00 0.84
CA TYR A 4 3.48 -9.57 1.04
C TYR A 4 2.66 -9.11 2.23
N ARG A 5 3.20 -8.17 2.98
CA ARG A 5 2.49 -7.57 4.10
C ARG A 5 2.16 -6.13 3.77
N PHE A 6 0.92 -5.77 4.04
CA PHE A 6 0.41 -4.44 3.77
C PHE A 6 0.02 -3.80 5.09
N TYR A 7 0.70 -2.73 5.44
CA TYR A 7 0.39 -2.00 6.68
C TYR A 7 -0.42 -0.78 6.32
N ILE A 8 -1.66 -0.78 6.75
CA ILE A 8 -2.60 0.29 6.44
C ILE A 8 -2.58 1.28 7.59
N LYS A 9 -2.25 2.53 7.27
CA LYS A 9 -2.09 3.58 8.29
C LYS A 9 -3.04 4.72 8.03
N GLY A 10 -3.51 5.36 9.10
CA GLY A 10 -4.37 6.51 9.01
C GLY A 10 -3.60 7.79 8.74
N ALA A 11 -4.33 8.91 8.66
CA ALA A 11 -3.76 10.20 8.35
C ALA A 11 -2.71 10.64 9.37
N ASP A 12 -2.85 10.19 10.60
CA ASP A 12 -1.93 10.52 11.68
C ASP A 12 -0.74 9.57 11.77
N GLY A 13 -0.63 8.64 10.81
CA GLY A 13 0.46 7.67 10.80
C GLY A 13 0.21 6.46 11.68
N GLN A 14 -0.94 6.38 12.31
CA GLN A 14 -1.27 5.28 13.19
C GLN A 14 -1.63 4.04 12.41
N LEU A 15 -1.10 2.90 12.82
CA LEU A 15 -1.42 1.63 12.16
C LEU A 15 -2.87 1.26 12.44
N ILE A 16 -3.65 1.10 11.38
CA ILE A 16 -5.04 0.72 11.49
C ILE A 16 -5.18 -0.78 11.45
N ARG A 17 -4.50 -1.42 10.48
CA ARG A 17 -4.49 -2.86 10.39
C ARG A 17 -3.40 -3.32 9.43
N SER A 18 -3.12 -4.61 9.46
CA SER A 18 -2.19 -5.22 8.52
C SER A 18 -2.89 -6.34 7.79
N VAL A 19 -2.50 -6.55 6.54
CA VAL A 19 -3.05 -7.58 5.69
C VAL A 19 -1.90 -8.36 5.09
N ARG A 20 -2.06 -9.66 4.97
CA ARG A 20 -1.06 -10.53 4.35
C ARG A 20 -1.68 -11.17 3.12
N LEU A 21 -1.02 -11.02 1.99
CA LEU A 21 -1.51 -11.58 0.73
C LEU A 21 -0.39 -12.24 -0.03
N ASP A 22 -0.72 -13.30 -0.76
CA ASP A 22 0.20 -13.93 -1.70
C ASP A 22 0.04 -13.22 -3.04
N CYS A 23 1.18 -12.75 -3.58
CA CYS A 23 1.18 -12.09 -4.88
C CYS A 23 2.31 -12.67 -5.72
N PRO A 24 2.12 -12.75 -7.04
CA PRO A 24 3.15 -13.32 -7.91
C PRO A 24 4.40 -12.46 -8.01
N ASP A 25 4.26 -11.14 -7.90
CA ASP A 25 5.40 -10.23 -7.99
C ASP A 25 5.05 -8.89 -7.36
N ASP A 26 6.04 -7.99 -7.35
CA ASP A 26 5.86 -6.66 -6.75
C ASP A 26 4.76 -5.87 -7.43
N SER A 27 4.67 -6.00 -8.74
CA SER A 27 3.67 -5.27 -9.52
C SER A 27 2.26 -5.61 -9.08
N ALA A 28 1.99 -6.89 -8.86
CA ALA A 28 0.69 -7.34 -8.37
C ALA A 28 0.42 -6.83 -6.97
N ALA A 29 1.45 -6.82 -6.11
CA ALA A 29 1.33 -6.32 -4.75
C ALA A 29 0.98 -4.83 -4.75
N ILE A 30 1.61 -4.07 -5.63
CA ILE A 30 1.35 -2.64 -5.75
C ILE A 30 -0.09 -2.37 -6.16
N LYS A 31 -0.62 -3.16 -7.08
CA LYS A 31 -2.02 -3.03 -7.48
C LYS A 31 -2.96 -3.30 -6.33
N GLN A 32 -2.64 -4.28 -5.50
CA GLN A 32 -3.45 -4.58 -4.33
C GLN A 32 -3.41 -3.41 -3.35
N ALA A 33 -2.24 -2.80 -3.16
CA ALA A 33 -2.12 -1.66 -2.26
C ALA A 33 -2.98 -0.49 -2.74
N GLU A 34 -3.02 -0.26 -4.03
CA GLU A 34 -3.83 0.82 -4.59
C GLU A 34 -5.31 0.65 -4.28
N LEU A 35 -5.76 -0.60 -4.24
CA LEU A 35 -7.15 -0.90 -3.91
C LEU A 35 -7.45 -0.69 -2.43
N MET A 36 -6.43 -0.67 -1.59
CA MET A 36 -6.58 -0.52 -0.15
C MET A 36 -6.48 0.92 0.34
N LEU A 37 -6.16 1.85 -0.54
CA LEU A 37 -5.89 3.23 -0.11
C LEU A 37 -7.08 3.91 0.56
N ASP A 38 -8.18 4.05 -0.13
CA ASP A 38 -9.45 4.56 0.43
C ASP A 38 -9.30 5.51 1.63
N GLY A 39 -8.53 6.58 1.48
CA GLY A 39 -8.31 7.55 2.54
C GLY A 39 -7.16 7.24 3.47
N TYR A 40 -6.48 6.13 3.28
CA TYR A 40 -5.39 5.70 4.12
C TYR A 40 -4.08 5.67 3.33
N SER A 41 -2.97 5.45 4.04
CA SER A 41 -1.72 5.14 3.37
C SER A 41 -1.43 3.66 3.56
N VAL A 42 -0.71 3.07 2.61
CA VAL A 42 -0.39 1.64 2.65
C VAL A 42 1.09 1.47 2.40
N GLU A 43 1.73 0.70 3.27
CA GLU A 43 3.13 0.37 3.16
C GLU A 43 3.25 -1.10 2.85
N ILE A 44 4.03 -1.46 1.84
CA ILE A 44 4.17 -2.84 1.39
C ILE A 44 5.54 -3.38 1.77
N TRP A 45 5.55 -4.56 2.36
CA TRP A 45 6.77 -5.25 2.73
C TRP A 45 6.76 -6.68 2.25
N GLN A 46 7.92 -7.16 1.85
CA GLN A 46 8.14 -8.57 1.56
C GLN A 46 9.34 -8.99 2.40
N LEU A 47 9.11 -9.75 3.46
CA LEU A 47 10.14 -10.11 4.43
C LEU A 47 10.76 -8.83 5.00
N GLU A 48 12.06 -8.64 4.83
CA GLU A 48 12.75 -7.46 5.33
C GLU A 48 12.88 -6.36 4.28
N ARG A 49 12.34 -6.58 3.09
CA ARG A 49 12.45 -5.67 1.99
C ARG A 49 11.21 -4.79 1.88
N ARG A 50 11.42 -3.49 1.96
CA ARG A 50 10.33 -2.54 1.80
C ARG A 50 10.12 -2.28 0.31
N ILE A 51 8.93 -2.60 -0.19
CA ILE A 51 8.59 -2.42 -1.59
C ILE A 51 8.24 -0.97 -1.87
N GLY A 52 7.41 -0.38 -1.02
CA GLY A 52 7.02 1.00 -1.24
C GLY A 52 5.96 1.45 -0.25
N ARG A 53 5.60 2.72 -0.40
CA ARG A 53 4.56 3.33 0.41
C ARG A 53 3.67 4.15 -0.52
N PHE A 54 2.37 3.97 -0.36
CA PHE A 54 1.37 4.63 -1.20
C PHE A 54 0.43 5.44 -0.33
N ASP A 55 0.00 6.58 -0.87
CA ASP A 55 -0.72 7.56 -0.10
C ASP A 55 -1.88 8.09 -0.93
N THR A 56 -3.07 8.11 -0.35
CA THR A 56 -4.26 8.58 -1.04
C THR A 56 -4.15 10.04 -1.46
N SER A 57 -3.58 10.88 -0.61
CA SER A 57 -3.39 12.29 -0.95
C SER A 57 -2.57 12.46 -2.19
N ARG A 58 -1.51 11.67 -2.31
CA ARG A 58 -0.62 11.74 -3.45
C ARG A 58 -1.32 11.30 -4.73
N ALA A 59 -2.07 10.21 -4.66
CA ALA A 59 -2.83 9.75 -5.80
C ALA A 59 -3.85 10.78 -6.25
N ARG A 60 -4.51 11.41 -5.29
CA ARG A 60 -5.49 12.44 -5.56
C ARG A 60 -4.87 13.65 -6.24
N LEU A 61 -3.70 14.06 -5.77
CA LEU A 61 -2.99 15.19 -6.37
C LEU A 61 -2.60 14.88 -7.80
N ALA A 62 -2.15 13.68 -8.07
CA ALA A 62 -1.79 13.27 -9.42
C ALA A 62 -2.99 13.37 -10.35
N GLN A 63 -4.15 12.97 -9.89
CA GLN A 63 -5.37 13.05 -10.69
C GLN A 63 -5.77 14.50 -10.96
N ARG A 64 -5.56 15.37 -10.00
CA ARG A 64 -5.98 16.77 -10.13
C ARG A 64 -5.13 17.54 -11.12
N LYS A 65 -4.01 17.02 -11.48
CA LYS A 65 -3.16 17.68 -12.46
C LYS A 65 -3.70 17.58 -13.88
N LEU A 66 -4.66 16.77 -14.07
CA LEU A 66 -5.30 16.65 -15.35
C LEU A 66 -6.24 17.82 -15.57
#